data_eb5702d14e3d876684aa9ca7a2ce2e26
#
_entry.id   eb5702d14e3d876684aa9ca7a2ce2e26
#
_cell.length_a   1.000
_cell.length_b   1.000
_cell.length_c   1.000
_cell.angle_alpha   90.00
_cell.angle_beta   90.00
_cell.angle_gamma   90.00
#
_symmetry.space_group_name_H-M   'P 1'
#
loop_
_entity.id
_entity.type
_entity.pdbx_description
1 polymer ?
#
loop_
_entity_poly.entity_id
_entity_poly.type
_entity_poly.pdbx_seq_one_letter_code
_entity_poly.pdbx_strand_id
1 'polypeptide(L)'
;MRTYAPVGKTPVLVEHLSRDHLSAISAITPEGKLYMREQDRAFKGTDVVRFLKYLLRKITGKLLIVWDGSPIHRGKAVKEFLASGAARRLQLERLPGYAPELNPDEGIWKHLKYVELKNVCCQNLSELKSELRKAKERLRHKEHVILGCIRQPGFEL
;
A
#
# COMPACT_ATOMS: atom_id res chain seq x y z
N MET A 1 -7.93 11.24 17.69
CA MET A 1 -8.34 12.51 17.04
C MET A 1 -8.68 13.51 18.14
N ARG A 2 -8.17 14.73 18.10
CA ARG A 2 -8.60 15.78 19.05
C ARG A 2 -9.67 16.63 18.37
N THR A 3 -10.85 16.72 18.96
CA THR A 3 -11.94 17.56 18.49
C THR A 3 -12.09 18.74 19.46
N TYR A 4 -12.41 19.91 18.93
CA TYR A 4 -12.71 21.10 19.72
C TYR A 4 -14.23 21.33 19.72
N ALA A 5 -14.80 21.57 20.88
CA ALA A 5 -16.18 21.94 21.04
C ALA A 5 -16.30 23.08 22.05
N PRO A 6 -17.36 23.91 22.04
CA PRO A 6 -17.64 24.88 23.06
C PRO A 6 -17.72 24.23 24.45
N VAL A 7 -17.29 24.95 25.46
CA VAL A 7 -17.35 24.47 26.86
C VAL A 7 -18.77 24.03 27.21
N GLY A 8 -18.90 22.82 27.74
CA GLY A 8 -20.20 22.21 28.10
C GLY A 8 -20.94 21.50 26.98
N LYS A 9 -20.40 21.43 25.73
CA LYS A 9 -20.99 20.68 24.64
C LYS A 9 -19.99 19.59 24.17
N THR A 10 -20.16 18.37 24.65
CA THR A 10 -19.37 17.26 24.17
C THR A 10 -19.80 16.93 22.72
N PRO A 11 -18.86 16.93 21.74
CA PRO A 11 -19.23 16.56 20.37
C PRO A 11 -19.58 15.07 20.33
N VAL A 12 -20.76 14.75 19.84
CA VAL A 12 -21.17 13.36 19.58
C VAL A 12 -20.81 13.06 18.12
N LEU A 13 -19.79 12.24 17.93
CA LEU A 13 -19.47 11.69 16.63
C LEU A 13 -20.29 10.40 16.44
N VAL A 14 -21.23 10.45 15.52
CA VAL A 14 -21.95 9.23 15.08
C VAL A 14 -21.12 8.60 13.99
N GLU A 15 -20.36 7.58 14.32
CA GLU A 15 -19.66 6.77 13.32
C GLU A 15 -20.52 5.57 12.93
N HIS A 16 -20.84 5.46 11.66
CA HIS A 16 -21.38 4.23 11.09
C HIS A 16 -20.23 3.23 10.93
N LEU A 17 -20.08 2.34 11.91
CA LEU A 17 -19.13 1.24 11.83
C LEU A 17 -19.65 0.21 10.81
N SER A 18 -19.26 0.34 9.56
CA SER A 18 -19.43 -0.76 8.60
C SER A 18 -18.28 -1.75 8.83
N ARG A 19 -18.60 -3.05 8.80
CA ARG A 19 -17.61 -4.15 8.84
C ARG A 19 -16.94 -4.36 7.48
N ASP A 20 -17.19 -3.49 6.54
CA ASP A 20 -16.63 -3.56 5.20
C ASP A 20 -15.16 -3.18 5.20
N HIS A 21 -14.35 -3.98 4.55
CA HIS A 21 -12.91 -3.78 4.48
C HIS A 21 -12.46 -3.57 3.04
N LEU A 22 -11.79 -2.46 2.80
CA LEU A 22 -11.04 -2.26 1.58
C LEU A 22 -9.59 -2.70 1.81
N SER A 23 -9.16 -3.68 1.03
CA SER A 23 -7.76 -4.11 1.02
C SER A 23 -7.00 -3.43 -0.10
N ALA A 24 -5.74 -3.11 0.14
CA ALA A 24 -4.88 -2.54 -0.88
C ALA A 24 -3.48 -3.18 -0.81
N ILE A 25 -2.82 -3.24 -1.97
CA ILE A 25 -1.42 -3.63 -2.14
C ILE A 25 -0.71 -2.53 -2.91
N SER A 26 0.48 -2.17 -2.48
CA SER A 26 1.29 -1.13 -3.12
C SER A 26 2.73 -1.57 -3.35
N ALA A 27 3.39 -0.84 -4.21
CA ALA A 27 4.83 -0.89 -4.43
C ALA A 27 5.32 0.50 -4.82
N ILE A 28 6.49 0.87 -4.34
CA ILE A 28 7.19 2.11 -4.68
C ILE A 28 8.54 1.80 -5.31
N THR A 29 9.03 2.71 -6.12
CA THR A 29 10.32 2.55 -6.80
C THR A 29 11.31 3.65 -6.38
N PRO A 30 12.62 3.40 -6.54
CA PRO A 30 13.64 4.41 -6.28
C PRO A 30 13.48 5.72 -7.06
N GLU A 31 12.74 5.68 -8.18
CA GLU A 31 12.41 6.87 -8.98
C GLU A 31 11.16 7.60 -8.44
N GLY A 32 10.67 7.27 -7.26
CA GLY A 32 9.51 7.93 -6.66
C GLY A 32 8.16 7.58 -7.29
N LYS A 33 8.04 6.44 -7.97
CA LYS A 33 6.77 6.00 -8.56
C LYS A 33 5.99 5.12 -7.60
N LEU A 34 4.68 5.30 -7.55
CA LEU A 34 3.74 4.51 -6.76
C LEU A 34 2.84 3.66 -7.65
N TYR A 35 2.84 2.37 -7.41
CA TYR A 35 1.93 1.39 -7.98
C TYR A 35 1.02 0.86 -6.88
N MET A 36 -0.29 0.88 -7.08
CA MET A 36 -1.26 0.45 -6.06
C MET A 36 -2.49 -0.18 -6.70
N ARG A 37 -2.99 -1.22 -6.06
CA ARG A 37 -4.26 -1.87 -6.38
C ARG A 37 -5.10 -2.01 -5.12
N GLU A 38 -6.40 -1.81 -5.26
CA GLU A 38 -7.39 -1.94 -4.21
C GLU A 38 -8.47 -2.95 -4.59
N GLN A 39 -9.03 -3.63 -3.60
CA GLN A 39 -10.18 -4.54 -3.76
C GLN A 39 -10.98 -4.64 -2.46
N ASP A 40 -12.22 -5.07 -2.58
CA ASP A 40 -13.22 -5.17 -1.49
C ASP A 40 -13.15 -6.48 -0.70
N ARG A 41 -12.11 -7.25 -0.88
CA ARG A 41 -11.83 -8.49 -0.16
C ARG A 41 -10.35 -8.62 0.17
N ALA A 42 -10.00 -9.50 1.09
CA ALA A 42 -8.61 -9.79 1.42
C ALA A 42 -7.82 -10.30 0.19
N PHE A 43 -6.55 -9.88 0.07
CA PHE A 43 -5.65 -10.38 -0.96
C PHE A 43 -5.29 -11.84 -0.71
N LYS A 44 -5.29 -12.62 -1.80
CA LYS A 44 -4.81 -14.00 -1.83
C LYS A 44 -3.52 -14.08 -2.66
N GLY A 45 -2.80 -15.20 -2.58
CA GLY A 45 -1.57 -15.38 -3.36
C GLY A 45 -1.76 -15.18 -4.88
N THR A 46 -2.93 -15.54 -5.43
CA THR A 46 -3.27 -15.28 -6.84
C THR A 46 -3.39 -13.79 -7.16
N ASP A 47 -3.85 -12.98 -6.21
CA ASP A 47 -3.93 -11.53 -6.40
C ASP A 47 -2.55 -10.88 -6.32
N VAL A 48 -1.66 -11.42 -5.45
CA VAL A 48 -0.24 -11.04 -5.43
C VAL A 48 0.40 -11.31 -6.79
N VAL A 49 0.21 -12.51 -7.35
CA VAL A 49 0.71 -12.85 -8.70
C VAL A 49 0.16 -11.88 -9.75
N ARG A 50 -1.13 -11.52 -9.67
CA ARG A 50 -1.75 -10.53 -10.57
C ARG A 50 -1.09 -9.14 -10.43
N PHE A 51 -0.73 -8.75 -9.21
CA PHE A 51 -0.02 -7.50 -8.96
C PHE A 51 1.43 -7.57 -9.49
N LEU A 52 2.16 -8.66 -9.27
CA LEU A 52 3.49 -8.87 -9.85
C LEU A 52 3.48 -8.82 -11.39
N LYS A 53 2.52 -9.46 -12.03
CA LYS A 53 2.30 -9.35 -13.49
C LYS A 53 2.03 -7.91 -13.94
N TYR A 54 1.30 -7.15 -13.15
CA TYR A 54 1.06 -5.74 -13.41
C TYR A 54 2.35 -4.93 -13.34
N LEU A 55 3.18 -5.13 -12.31
CA LEU A 55 4.48 -4.47 -12.19
C LEU A 55 5.41 -4.80 -13.37
N LEU A 56 5.51 -6.08 -13.73
CA LEU A 56 6.32 -6.54 -14.87
C LEU A 56 5.90 -5.95 -16.22
N ARG A 57 4.64 -5.55 -16.38
CA ARG A 57 4.15 -4.84 -17.59
C ARG A 57 4.45 -3.35 -17.56
N LYS A 58 4.53 -2.75 -16.37
CA LYS A 58 4.74 -1.31 -16.18
C LYS A 58 6.21 -0.92 -16.09
N ILE A 59 7.04 -1.82 -15.62
CA ILE A 59 8.46 -1.59 -15.39
C ILE A 59 9.25 -2.54 -16.30
N THR A 60 10.12 -2.00 -17.10
CA THR A 60 10.99 -2.75 -18.02
C THR A 60 12.23 -3.27 -17.27
N GLY A 61 12.89 -4.30 -17.84
CA GLY A 61 14.12 -4.86 -17.26
C GLY A 61 13.88 -5.85 -16.14
N LYS A 62 14.92 -6.14 -15.37
CA LYS A 62 14.87 -7.01 -14.20
C LYS A 62 14.35 -6.22 -12.99
N LEU A 63 13.54 -6.85 -12.18
CA LEU A 63 12.98 -6.27 -10.95
C LEU A 63 13.48 -7.04 -9.73
N LEU A 64 14.03 -6.31 -8.78
CA LEU A 64 14.20 -6.75 -7.40
C LEU A 64 13.02 -6.19 -6.60
N ILE A 65 12.22 -7.07 -6.01
CA ILE A 65 11.14 -6.70 -5.11
C ILE A 65 11.53 -7.09 -3.70
N VAL A 66 11.60 -6.09 -2.85
CA VAL A 66 11.79 -6.25 -1.41
C VAL A 66 10.42 -6.11 -0.75
N TRP A 67 10.00 -7.10 0.03
CA TRP A 67 8.68 -7.13 0.66
C TRP A 67 8.68 -7.73 2.06
N ASP A 68 7.60 -7.58 2.76
CA ASP A 68 7.44 -8.13 4.11
C ASP A 68 7.34 -9.67 4.12
N GLY A 69 7.33 -10.23 5.33
CA GLY A 69 7.26 -11.68 5.55
C GLY A 69 5.86 -12.28 5.45
N SER A 70 4.86 -11.58 4.91
CA SER A 70 3.48 -12.08 4.85
C SER A 70 3.39 -13.46 4.18
N PRO A 71 2.62 -14.41 4.75
CA PRO A 71 2.45 -15.75 4.19
C PRO A 71 1.95 -15.76 2.73
N ILE A 72 1.16 -14.76 2.33
CA ILE A 72 0.62 -14.67 0.95
C ILE A 72 1.72 -14.45 -0.10
N HIS A 73 2.87 -13.86 0.29
CA HIS A 73 3.99 -13.58 -0.59
C HIS A 73 4.83 -14.83 -0.92
N ARG A 74 4.75 -15.88 -0.10
CA ARG A 74 5.49 -17.14 -0.26
C ARG A 74 4.60 -18.35 -0.52
N GLY A 75 3.32 -18.10 -0.79
CA GLY A 75 2.35 -19.15 -1.07
C GLY A 75 2.62 -19.89 -2.39
N LYS A 76 1.93 -21.01 -2.57
CA LYS A 76 2.04 -21.87 -3.76
C LYS A 76 1.91 -21.10 -5.09
N ALA A 77 0.94 -20.19 -5.18
CA ALA A 77 0.71 -19.40 -6.39
C ALA A 77 1.92 -18.55 -6.80
N VAL A 78 2.63 -17.95 -5.84
CA VAL A 78 3.84 -17.16 -6.14
C VAL A 78 4.98 -18.06 -6.58
N LYS A 79 5.18 -19.21 -5.92
CA LYS A 79 6.21 -20.20 -6.30
C LYS A 79 5.99 -20.72 -7.72
N GLU A 80 4.76 -21.10 -8.06
CA GLU A 80 4.39 -21.56 -9.40
C GLU A 80 4.59 -20.46 -10.45
N PHE A 81 4.25 -19.22 -10.11
CA PHE A 81 4.49 -18.09 -11.01
C PHE A 81 5.97 -17.87 -11.29
N LEU A 82 6.83 -17.94 -10.27
CA LEU A 82 8.28 -17.86 -10.48
C LEU A 82 8.78 -19.01 -11.35
N ALA A 83 8.37 -20.24 -11.07
CA ALA A 83 8.74 -21.44 -11.83
C ALA A 83 8.28 -21.38 -13.29
N SER A 84 7.19 -20.69 -13.60
CA SER A 84 6.69 -20.51 -14.99
C SER A 84 7.51 -19.55 -15.85
N GLY A 85 8.69 -19.13 -15.39
CA GLY A 85 9.64 -18.28 -16.12
C GLY A 85 9.70 -16.84 -15.65
N ALA A 86 8.86 -16.42 -14.70
CA ALA A 86 8.89 -15.07 -14.15
C ALA A 86 10.23 -14.76 -13.42
N ALA A 87 10.89 -15.78 -12.85
CA ALA A 87 12.19 -15.66 -12.20
C ALA A 87 13.31 -15.12 -13.12
N ARG A 88 13.14 -15.18 -14.45
CA ARG A 88 14.10 -14.56 -15.38
C ARG A 88 14.17 -13.04 -15.26
N ARG A 89 13.08 -12.41 -14.82
CA ARG A 89 12.95 -10.95 -14.69
C ARG A 89 12.65 -10.48 -13.26
N LEU A 90 12.30 -11.39 -12.36
CA LEU A 90 11.79 -11.06 -11.03
C LEU A 90 12.60 -11.78 -9.97
N GLN A 91 13.27 -11.02 -9.13
CA GLN A 91 13.89 -11.50 -7.89
C GLN A 91 13.08 -10.97 -6.71
N LEU A 92 12.83 -11.83 -5.74
CA LEU A 92 12.03 -11.53 -4.56
C LEU A 92 12.90 -11.66 -3.32
N GLU A 93 13.06 -10.58 -2.58
CA GLU A 93 13.80 -10.53 -1.33
C GLU A 93 12.87 -10.21 -0.17
N ARG A 94 13.14 -10.80 0.97
CA ARG A 94 12.31 -10.64 2.15
C ARG A 94 12.97 -9.73 3.16
N LEU A 95 12.23 -8.74 3.64
CA LEU A 95 12.62 -7.96 4.81
C LEU A 95 12.72 -8.84 6.06
N PRO A 96 13.58 -8.48 7.02
CA PRO A 96 13.62 -9.13 8.33
C PRO A 96 12.21 -9.19 8.95
N GLY A 97 11.95 -10.24 9.73
CA GLY A 97 10.69 -10.37 10.44
C GLY A 97 10.56 -9.30 11.53
N TYR A 98 9.32 -8.83 11.74
CA TYR A 98 9.00 -7.84 12.78
C TYR A 98 9.79 -6.51 12.69
N ALA A 99 10.15 -6.09 11.48
CA ALA A 99 10.86 -4.84 11.21
C ALA A 99 10.05 -3.94 10.26
N PRO A 100 8.86 -3.46 10.66
CA PRO A 100 8.04 -2.59 9.82
C PRO A 100 8.72 -1.25 9.51
N GLU A 101 9.63 -0.82 10.39
CA GLU A 101 10.46 0.39 10.21
C GLU A 101 11.40 0.28 9.01
N LEU A 102 11.75 -0.93 8.57
CA LEU A 102 12.55 -1.17 7.37
C LEU A 102 11.72 -1.24 6.10
N ASN A 103 10.37 -1.21 6.21
CA ASN A 103 9.49 -1.26 5.06
C ASN A 103 9.09 0.15 4.62
N PRO A 104 9.64 0.70 3.52
CA PRO A 104 9.31 2.04 3.05
C PRO A 104 7.81 2.21 2.74
N ASP A 105 7.12 1.15 2.39
CA ASP A 105 5.69 1.17 2.06
C ASP A 105 4.81 1.51 3.28
N GLU A 106 5.28 1.25 4.50
CA GLU A 106 4.61 1.68 5.72
C GLU A 106 4.53 3.22 5.83
N GLY A 107 5.52 3.94 5.32
CA GLY A 107 5.50 5.39 5.19
C GLY A 107 4.39 5.87 4.26
N ILE A 108 4.19 5.17 3.15
CA ILE A 108 3.10 5.43 2.18
C ILE A 108 1.73 5.23 2.85
N TRP A 109 1.55 4.13 3.61
CA TRP A 109 0.30 3.88 4.33
C TRP A 109 0.02 4.92 5.41
N LYS A 110 1.05 5.35 6.14
CA LYS A 110 0.94 6.44 7.12
C LYS A 110 0.53 7.75 6.44
N HIS A 111 1.18 8.11 5.34
CA HIS A 111 0.85 9.32 4.59
C HIS A 111 -0.59 9.27 4.05
N LEU A 112 -1.01 8.17 3.45
CA LEU A 112 -2.38 8.00 2.96
C LEU A 112 -3.40 8.16 4.08
N LYS A 113 -3.20 7.49 5.22
CA LYS A 113 -4.16 7.51 6.34
C LYS A 113 -4.23 8.85 7.05
N TYR A 114 -3.08 9.46 7.31
CA TYR A 114 -3.00 10.62 8.22
C TYR A 114 -2.88 11.97 7.53
N VAL A 115 -2.61 11.98 6.23
CA VAL A 115 -2.50 13.21 5.43
C VAL A 115 -3.57 13.24 4.35
N GLU A 116 -3.57 12.28 3.43
CA GLU A 116 -4.45 12.30 2.26
C GLU A 116 -5.93 12.01 2.59
N LEU A 117 -6.17 11.09 3.51
CA LEU A 117 -7.51 10.67 3.96
C LEU A 117 -7.88 11.25 5.34
N LYS A 118 -7.09 12.22 5.83
CA LYS A 118 -7.40 12.89 7.09
C LYS A 118 -8.76 13.55 7.01
N ASN A 119 -9.60 13.30 8.04
CA ASN A 119 -10.96 13.84 8.14
C ASN A 119 -11.95 13.37 7.05
N VAL A 120 -11.60 12.35 6.26
CA VAL A 120 -12.53 11.74 5.31
C VAL A 120 -13.44 10.79 6.08
N CYS A 121 -14.74 11.11 6.10
CA CYS A 121 -15.81 10.27 6.63
C CYS A 121 -16.54 9.64 5.45
N CYS A 122 -16.43 8.33 5.29
CA CYS A 122 -17.13 7.57 4.24
C CYS A 122 -18.30 6.81 4.85
N GLN A 123 -19.47 6.91 4.22
CA GLN A 123 -20.67 6.19 4.66
C GLN A 123 -20.70 4.74 4.18
N ASN A 124 -19.96 4.44 3.11
CA ASN A 124 -19.91 3.12 2.50
C ASN A 124 -18.56 2.85 1.80
N LEU A 125 -18.36 1.59 1.42
CA LEU A 125 -17.14 1.11 0.78
C LEU A 125 -16.87 1.77 -0.59
N SER A 126 -17.91 2.12 -1.32
CA SER A 126 -17.79 2.78 -2.63
C SER A 126 -17.18 4.18 -2.50
N GLU A 127 -17.65 4.94 -1.50
CA GLU A 127 -17.08 6.24 -1.17
C GLU A 127 -15.62 6.13 -0.74
N LEU A 128 -15.31 5.19 0.18
CA LEU A 128 -13.94 4.94 0.61
C LEU A 128 -13.03 4.59 -0.57
N LYS A 129 -13.50 3.77 -1.50
CA LYS A 129 -12.76 3.40 -2.71
C LYS A 129 -12.53 4.59 -3.62
N SER A 130 -13.52 5.46 -3.76
CA SER A 130 -13.41 6.71 -4.52
C SER A 130 -12.38 7.65 -3.90
N GLU A 131 -12.47 7.88 -2.59
CA GLU A 131 -11.54 8.75 -1.87
C GLU A 131 -10.11 8.20 -1.87
N LEU A 132 -9.94 6.88 -1.69
CA LEU A 132 -8.62 6.25 -1.81
C LEU A 132 -8.02 6.41 -3.22
N ARG A 133 -8.84 6.34 -4.27
CA ARG A 133 -8.36 6.58 -5.64
C ARG A 133 -7.87 8.00 -5.83
N LYS A 134 -8.63 9.00 -5.35
CA LYS A 134 -8.22 10.41 -5.39
C LYS A 134 -6.93 10.63 -4.58
N ALA A 135 -6.86 10.09 -3.37
CA ALA A 135 -5.69 10.17 -2.50
C ALA A 135 -4.45 9.54 -3.16
N LYS A 136 -4.60 8.37 -3.75
CA LYS A 136 -3.55 7.68 -4.53
C LYS A 136 -3.05 8.55 -5.70
N GLU A 137 -3.96 9.15 -6.47
CA GLU A 137 -3.55 10.01 -7.58
C GLU A 137 -2.81 11.26 -7.07
N ARG A 138 -3.28 11.92 -6.00
CA ARG A 138 -2.55 13.04 -5.39
C ARG A 138 -1.14 12.63 -4.93
N LEU A 139 -1.02 11.46 -4.29
CA LEU A 139 0.26 10.97 -3.78
C LEU A 139 1.23 10.62 -4.92
N ARG A 140 0.74 10.10 -6.05
CA ARG A 140 1.57 9.82 -7.22
C ARG A 140 2.29 11.04 -7.79
N HIS A 141 1.73 12.23 -7.60
CA HIS A 141 2.35 13.50 -8.01
C HIS A 141 3.27 14.10 -6.93
N LYS A 142 3.43 13.42 -5.78
CA LYS A 142 4.29 13.84 -4.68
C LYS A 142 5.54 12.96 -4.59
N GLU A 143 6.34 12.96 -5.65
CA GLU A 143 7.56 12.16 -5.75
C GLU A 143 8.47 12.34 -4.52
N HIS A 144 8.64 13.57 -4.04
CA HIS A 144 9.44 13.86 -2.86
C HIS A 144 8.96 13.15 -1.58
N VAL A 145 7.63 12.94 -1.43
CA VAL A 145 7.07 12.18 -0.31
C VAL A 145 7.44 10.70 -0.43
N ILE A 146 7.30 10.13 -1.63
CA ILE A 146 7.62 8.73 -1.91
C ILE A 146 9.12 8.47 -1.65
N LEU A 147 9.98 9.33 -2.18
CA LEU A 147 11.43 9.26 -1.95
C LEU A 147 11.79 9.43 -0.47
N GLY A 148 11.09 10.31 0.26
CA GLY A 148 11.23 10.47 1.71
C GLY A 148 10.92 9.18 2.47
N CYS A 149 9.87 8.45 2.07
CA CYS A 149 9.53 7.15 2.65
C CYS A 149 10.61 6.08 2.41
N ILE A 150 11.31 6.13 1.27
CA ILE A 150 12.40 5.19 0.97
C ILE A 150 13.66 5.51 1.77
N ARG A 151 13.97 6.79 1.93
CA ARG A 151 15.16 7.23 2.68
C ARG A 151 15.02 7.06 4.19
N GLN A 152 13.80 7.13 4.71
CA GLN A 152 13.56 7.03 6.16
C GLN A 152 14.09 5.73 6.78
N PRO A 153 13.96 4.53 6.17
CA PRO A 153 14.57 3.30 6.65
C PRO A 153 16.08 3.19 6.42
N GLY A 154 16.73 4.18 5.82
CA GLY A 154 18.16 4.19 5.55
C GLY A 154 18.56 3.64 4.18
N PHE A 155 17.63 3.47 3.25
CA PHE A 155 17.98 3.15 1.86
C PHE A 155 18.59 4.37 1.18
N GLU A 156 19.83 4.24 0.71
CA GLU A 156 20.46 5.20 -0.19
C GLU A 156 19.94 4.97 -1.63
N LEU A 157 19.62 6.06 -2.33
CA LEU A 157 19.09 6.03 -3.70
C LEU A 157 20.13 6.50 -4.70
#